data_b5023f05a1a05394b77eccc6a074d58f
#
_entry.id   b5023f05a1a05394b77eccc6a074d58f
#
_cell.length_a   1.000
_cell.length_b   1.000
_cell.length_c   1.000
_cell.angle_alpha   90.00
_cell.angle_beta   90.00
_cell.angle_gamma   90.00
#
_symmetry.space_group_name_H-M   'P 1'
#
loop_
_entity.id
_entity.type
_entity.pdbx_description
1 polymer ?
#
loop_
_entity_poly.entity_id
_entity_poly.type
_entity_poly.pdbx_seq_one_letter_code
_entity_poly.pdbx_strand_id
1 'polypeptide(L)'
;MDTAEKELFFSLSKAYDLYNYLLLLMVEVTRYASKRLDAAKHKLAPTKEDLNPNTKFVDNRFIAQLEVNRQLNEFASTQKKTWENETDFVKGFYEQILQSDIYKEYMASETSSYEEDRELWRKIYKRIVFNNEKLDAVLEDRVFIGTMTKRLLILLY
;
A
#
# COMPACT_ATOMS: atom_id res chain seq x y z
N MET A 1 -36.33 4.45 4.42
CA MET A 1 -35.12 4.96 3.72
C MET A 1 -35.44 5.03 2.24
N ASP A 2 -35.33 6.18 1.61
CA ASP A 2 -35.60 6.30 0.19
C ASP A 2 -34.41 5.77 -0.66
N THR A 3 -34.63 5.70 -1.99
CA THR A 3 -33.65 5.15 -2.92
C THR A 3 -32.34 5.96 -2.92
N ALA A 4 -32.43 7.29 -2.81
CA ALA A 4 -31.25 8.16 -2.81
C ALA A 4 -30.37 7.91 -1.57
N GLU A 5 -30.98 7.75 -0.40
CA GLU A 5 -30.25 7.42 0.82
C GLU A 5 -29.56 6.06 0.74
N LYS A 6 -30.25 5.06 0.19
CA LYS A 6 -29.68 3.72 -0.01
C LYS A 6 -28.49 3.75 -0.95
N GLU A 7 -28.59 4.50 -2.03
CA GLU A 7 -27.49 4.67 -2.99
C GLU A 7 -26.30 5.36 -2.35
N LEU A 8 -26.54 6.40 -1.52
CA LEU A 8 -25.48 7.09 -0.81
C LEU A 8 -24.77 6.16 0.16
N PHE A 9 -25.51 5.39 0.96
CA PHE A 9 -24.90 4.43 1.88
C PHE A 9 -24.10 3.35 1.16
N PHE A 10 -24.61 2.86 0.03
CA PHE A 10 -23.86 1.90 -0.80
C PHE A 10 -22.55 2.48 -1.30
N SER A 11 -22.57 3.71 -1.82
CA SER A 11 -21.38 4.40 -2.33
C SER A 11 -20.36 4.65 -1.22
N LEU A 12 -20.81 5.06 -0.03
CA LEU A 12 -19.91 5.28 1.11
C LEU A 12 -19.28 3.96 1.59
N SER A 13 -20.07 2.89 1.62
CA SER A 13 -19.57 1.56 1.98
C SER A 13 -18.49 1.09 1.02
N LYS A 14 -18.68 1.29 -0.28
CA LYS A 14 -17.69 0.91 -1.30
C LYS A 14 -16.44 1.77 -1.20
N ALA A 15 -16.58 3.06 -0.93
CA ALA A 15 -15.45 3.95 -0.71
C ALA A 15 -14.62 3.53 0.51
N TYR A 16 -15.30 3.12 1.58
CA TYR A 16 -14.67 2.62 2.78
C TYR A 16 -13.90 1.31 2.52
N ASP A 17 -14.51 0.39 1.77
CA ASP A 17 -13.85 -0.85 1.38
C ASP A 17 -12.58 -0.57 0.54
N LEU A 18 -12.68 0.34 -0.42
CA LEU A 18 -11.53 0.73 -1.23
C LEU A 18 -10.40 1.31 -0.36
N TYR A 19 -10.75 2.17 0.56
CA TYR A 19 -9.79 2.75 1.49
C TYR A 19 -9.05 1.65 2.26
N ASN A 20 -9.78 0.70 2.80
CA ASN A 20 -9.18 -0.42 3.54
C ASN A 20 -8.31 -1.29 2.65
N TYR A 21 -8.73 -1.59 1.42
CA TYR A 21 -7.90 -2.33 0.47
C TYR A 21 -6.58 -1.61 0.15
N LEU A 22 -6.63 -0.29 0.01
CA LEU A 22 -5.43 0.49 -0.25
C LEU A 22 -4.48 0.50 0.95
N LEU A 23 -5.02 0.54 2.17
CA LEU A 23 -4.19 0.41 3.38
C LEU A 23 -3.56 -0.99 3.47
N LEU A 24 -4.31 -2.02 3.14
CA LEU A 24 -3.80 -3.39 3.12
C LEU A 24 -2.72 -3.57 2.05
N LEU A 25 -2.81 -2.85 0.94
CA LEU A 25 -1.78 -2.86 -0.10
C LEU A 25 -0.45 -2.30 0.44
N MET A 26 -0.50 -1.22 1.21
CA MET A 26 0.70 -0.66 1.85
C MET A 26 1.40 -1.71 2.72
N VAL A 27 0.62 -2.41 3.54
CA VAL A 27 1.13 -3.47 4.43
C VAL A 27 1.75 -4.60 3.61
N GLU A 28 1.06 -5.05 2.57
CA GLU A 28 1.53 -6.17 1.74
C GLU A 28 2.81 -5.83 0.98
N VAL A 29 2.91 -4.62 0.42
CA VAL A 29 4.12 -4.16 -0.26
C VAL A 29 5.30 -4.12 0.71
N THR A 30 5.08 -3.63 1.92
CA THR A 30 6.13 -3.57 2.95
C THR A 30 6.56 -4.98 3.37
N ARG A 31 5.61 -5.88 3.50
CA ARG A 31 5.88 -7.30 3.80
C ARG A 31 6.69 -7.96 2.68
N TYR A 32 6.32 -7.69 1.43
CA TYR A 32 7.07 -8.17 0.27
C TYR A 32 8.50 -7.64 0.28
N ALA A 33 8.68 -6.36 0.57
CA ALA A 33 10.00 -5.74 0.67
C ALA A 33 10.87 -6.41 1.74
N SER A 34 10.28 -6.69 2.91
CA SER A 34 10.97 -7.38 4.00
C SER A 34 11.43 -8.78 3.61
N LYS A 35 10.56 -9.55 2.96
CA LYS A 35 10.90 -10.89 2.46
C LYS A 35 12.04 -10.84 1.44
N ARG A 36 12.04 -9.82 0.59
CA ARG A 36 13.06 -9.65 -0.43
C ARG A 36 14.41 -9.32 0.19
N LEU A 37 14.45 -8.50 1.24
CA LEU A 37 15.67 -8.22 1.98
C LEU A 37 16.22 -9.47 2.66
N ASP A 38 15.35 -10.27 3.27
CA ASP A 38 15.76 -11.52 3.91
C ASP A 38 16.32 -12.52 2.88
N ALA A 39 15.68 -12.65 1.73
CA ALA A 39 16.14 -13.52 0.66
C ALA A 39 17.53 -13.10 0.15
N ALA A 40 17.80 -11.81 0.06
CA ALA A 40 19.09 -11.30 -0.40
C ALA A 40 20.24 -11.72 0.51
N LYS A 41 20.01 -11.85 1.81
CA LYS A 41 21.03 -12.29 2.78
C LYS A 41 21.46 -13.74 2.55
N HIS A 42 20.61 -14.54 1.94
CA HIS A 42 20.83 -15.97 1.71
C HIS A 42 21.33 -16.31 0.31
N LYS A 43 21.74 -15.30 -0.47
CA LYS A 43 22.38 -15.54 -1.77
C LYS A 43 23.70 -16.25 -1.58
N LEU A 44 24.15 -16.97 -2.63
CA LEU A 44 25.45 -17.65 -2.60
C LEU A 44 26.62 -16.67 -2.43
N ALA A 45 26.50 -15.46 -2.98
CA ALA A 45 27.51 -14.41 -2.88
C ALA A 45 26.85 -13.07 -2.54
N PRO A 46 26.39 -12.89 -1.29
CA PRO A 46 25.73 -11.64 -0.91
C PRO A 46 26.70 -10.47 -0.91
N THR A 47 26.21 -9.30 -1.32
CA THR A 47 26.97 -8.05 -1.26
C THR A 47 26.98 -7.50 0.17
N LYS A 48 27.76 -6.43 0.41
CA LYS A 48 27.68 -5.74 1.69
C LYS A 48 26.30 -5.16 1.96
N GLU A 49 25.67 -4.62 0.93
CA GLU A 49 24.29 -4.09 1.02
C GLU A 49 23.29 -5.21 1.32
N ASP A 50 23.49 -6.40 0.74
CA ASP A 50 22.62 -7.54 1.02
C ASP A 50 22.69 -7.97 2.49
N LEU A 51 23.88 -7.90 3.11
CA LEU A 51 24.10 -8.28 4.50
C LEU A 51 23.72 -7.17 5.49
N ASN A 52 23.85 -5.91 5.09
CA ASN A 52 23.52 -4.75 5.90
C ASN A 52 22.61 -3.79 5.12
N PRO A 53 21.38 -4.20 4.82
CA PRO A 53 20.48 -3.38 4.02
C PRO A 53 20.00 -2.14 4.79
N ASN A 54 19.62 -1.09 4.05
CA ASN A 54 18.90 0.02 4.62
C ASN A 54 17.45 -0.43 4.85
N THR A 55 17.05 -0.59 6.10
CA THR A 55 15.74 -1.10 6.48
C THR A 55 14.70 0.00 6.70
N LYS A 56 15.01 1.24 6.38
CA LYS A 56 14.13 2.38 6.67
C LYS A 56 12.72 2.17 6.11
N PHE A 57 12.59 1.66 4.89
CA PHE A 57 11.30 1.44 4.26
C PHE A 57 10.49 0.35 4.98
N VAL A 58 11.12 -0.77 5.33
CA VAL A 58 10.42 -1.89 6.01
C VAL A 58 10.14 -1.60 7.47
N ASP A 59 10.88 -0.68 8.07
CA ASP A 59 10.68 -0.26 9.46
C ASP A 59 9.74 0.96 9.58
N ASN A 60 9.02 1.28 8.52
CA ASN A 60 8.07 2.39 8.48
C ASN A 60 7.06 2.29 9.62
N ARG A 61 6.99 3.33 10.44
CA ARG A 61 6.15 3.36 11.66
C ARG A 61 4.67 3.44 11.35
N PHE A 62 4.32 4.10 10.24
CA PHE A 62 2.93 4.19 9.80
C PHE A 62 2.41 2.80 9.42
N ILE A 63 3.22 2.01 8.72
CA ILE A 63 2.86 0.64 8.38
C ILE A 63 2.77 -0.25 9.63
N ALA A 64 3.70 -0.10 10.56
CA ALA A 64 3.64 -0.84 11.82
C ALA A 64 2.34 -0.56 12.58
N GLN A 65 1.88 0.68 12.56
CA GLN A 65 0.61 1.06 13.15
C GLN A 65 -0.57 0.38 12.44
N LEU A 66 -0.54 0.32 11.11
CA LEU A 66 -1.59 -0.36 10.34
C LEU A 66 -1.65 -1.85 10.65
N GLU A 67 -0.52 -2.51 10.81
CA GLU A 67 -0.46 -3.95 11.09
C GLU A 67 -1.15 -4.33 12.40
N VAL A 68 -1.16 -3.45 13.38
CA VAL A 68 -1.81 -3.68 14.68
C VAL A 68 -3.19 -3.01 14.78
N ASN A 69 -3.66 -2.38 13.72
CA ASN A 69 -4.95 -1.72 13.72
C ASN A 69 -6.07 -2.77 13.69
N ARG A 70 -6.89 -2.77 14.74
CA ARG A 70 -7.95 -3.77 14.92
C ARG A 70 -8.99 -3.74 13.81
N GLN A 71 -9.46 -2.56 13.44
CA GLN A 71 -10.51 -2.41 12.41
C GLN A 71 -10.02 -2.91 11.06
N LEU A 72 -8.77 -2.58 10.70
CA LEU A 72 -8.19 -3.03 9.44
C LEU A 72 -8.01 -4.55 9.43
N ASN A 73 -7.57 -5.14 10.51
CA ASN A 73 -7.41 -6.59 10.64
C ASN A 73 -8.76 -7.31 10.58
N GLU A 74 -9.80 -6.76 11.19
CA GLU A 74 -11.15 -7.30 11.10
C GLU A 74 -11.65 -7.26 9.66
N PHE A 75 -11.45 -6.14 8.96
CA PHE A 75 -11.81 -6.04 7.55
C PHE A 75 -11.08 -7.09 6.71
N ALA A 76 -9.77 -7.24 6.89
CA ALA A 76 -8.96 -8.20 6.14
C ALA A 76 -9.46 -9.63 6.34
N SER A 77 -9.86 -10.00 7.57
CA SER A 77 -10.33 -11.34 7.89
C SER A 77 -11.64 -11.72 7.20
N THR A 78 -12.45 -10.72 6.81
CA THR A 78 -13.73 -10.95 6.14
C THR A 78 -13.62 -11.04 4.63
N GLN A 79 -12.46 -10.75 4.04
CA GLN A 79 -12.27 -10.72 2.61
C GLN A 79 -11.88 -12.09 2.05
N LYS A 80 -12.53 -12.49 0.96
CA LYS A 80 -12.23 -13.76 0.27
C LYS A 80 -10.94 -13.69 -0.52
N LYS A 81 -10.63 -12.51 -1.08
CA LYS A 81 -9.42 -12.27 -1.86
C LYS A 81 -8.55 -11.27 -1.13
N THR A 82 -7.26 -11.56 -1.04
CA THR A 82 -6.27 -10.70 -0.41
C THR A 82 -5.19 -10.31 -1.42
N TRP A 83 -4.35 -9.35 -1.06
CA TRP A 83 -3.21 -8.97 -1.90
C TRP A 83 -2.18 -10.09 -2.03
N GLU A 84 -2.20 -11.06 -1.13
CA GLU A 84 -1.34 -12.25 -1.22
C GLU A 84 -1.57 -13.02 -2.52
N ASN A 85 -2.78 -12.95 -3.08
CA ASN A 85 -3.13 -13.61 -4.34
C ASN A 85 -2.70 -12.79 -5.57
N GLU A 86 -2.22 -11.57 -5.37
CA GLU A 86 -1.82 -10.64 -6.42
C GLU A 86 -0.31 -10.38 -6.39
N THR A 87 0.47 -11.44 -6.28
CA THR A 87 1.93 -11.38 -6.12
C THR A 87 2.61 -10.60 -7.24
N ASP A 88 2.21 -10.82 -8.48
CA ASP A 88 2.79 -10.14 -9.64
C ASP A 88 2.52 -8.64 -9.60
N PHE A 89 1.32 -8.25 -9.20
CA PHE A 89 0.97 -6.84 -9.04
C PHE A 89 1.79 -6.19 -7.94
N VAL A 90 1.88 -6.83 -6.78
CA VAL A 90 2.64 -6.32 -5.62
C VAL A 90 4.11 -6.14 -5.98
N LYS A 91 4.69 -7.12 -6.68
CA LYS A 91 6.07 -7.04 -7.15
C LYS A 91 6.30 -5.86 -8.09
N GLY A 92 5.44 -5.71 -9.10
CA GLY A 92 5.53 -4.62 -10.07
C GLY A 92 5.35 -3.26 -9.42
N PHE A 93 4.41 -3.14 -8.48
CA PHE A 93 4.16 -1.91 -7.74
C PHE A 93 5.37 -1.54 -6.88
N TYR A 94 5.97 -2.51 -6.19
CA TYR A 94 7.18 -2.29 -5.40
C TYR A 94 8.35 -1.83 -6.28
N GLU A 95 8.51 -2.42 -7.47
CA GLU A 95 9.55 -1.99 -8.40
C GLU A 95 9.36 -0.54 -8.87
N GLN A 96 8.12 -0.12 -9.10
CA GLN A 96 7.82 1.28 -9.40
C GLN A 96 8.19 2.21 -8.25
N ILE A 97 7.91 1.79 -7.01
CA ILE A 97 8.30 2.55 -5.81
C ILE A 97 9.81 2.71 -5.75
N LEU A 98 10.55 1.62 -5.97
CA LEU A 98 12.02 1.65 -5.92
C LEU A 98 12.64 2.62 -6.92
N GLN A 99 12.02 2.81 -8.08
CA GLN A 99 12.51 3.69 -9.13
C GLN A 99 12.07 5.14 -8.95
N SER A 100 11.15 5.41 -8.03
CA SER A 100 10.62 6.75 -7.82
C SER A 100 11.61 7.64 -7.06
N ASP A 101 11.60 8.94 -7.38
CA ASP A 101 12.39 9.93 -6.65
C ASP A 101 11.92 10.04 -5.19
N ILE A 102 10.63 9.84 -4.97
CA ILE A 102 10.03 9.85 -3.63
C ILE A 102 10.72 8.84 -2.72
N TYR A 103 10.89 7.60 -3.20
CA TYR A 103 11.55 6.55 -2.45
C TYR A 103 13.03 6.86 -2.22
N LYS A 104 13.72 7.32 -3.26
CA LYS A 104 15.15 7.62 -3.18
C LYS A 104 15.45 8.73 -2.18
N GLU A 105 14.64 9.78 -2.18
CA GLU A 105 14.76 10.88 -1.21
C GLU A 105 14.48 10.42 0.21
N TYR A 106 13.45 9.60 0.38
CA TYR A 106 13.10 9.04 1.69
C TYR A 106 14.24 8.19 2.26
N MET A 107 14.80 7.29 1.45
CA MET A 107 15.87 6.40 1.88
C MET A 107 17.18 7.15 2.14
N ALA A 108 17.42 8.24 1.44
CA ALA A 108 18.63 9.07 1.61
C ALA A 108 18.52 10.03 2.80
N SER A 109 17.31 10.32 3.28
CA SER A 109 17.10 11.22 4.40
C SER A 109 17.68 10.65 5.69
N GLU A 110 18.44 11.48 6.40
CA GLU A 110 19.03 11.11 7.69
C GLU A 110 18.04 11.24 8.84
N THR A 111 16.94 11.97 8.63
CA THR A 111 15.88 12.10 9.64
C THR A 111 14.96 10.90 9.63
N SER A 112 14.35 10.62 10.77
CA SER A 112 13.39 9.53 10.91
C SER A 112 12.28 9.97 11.85
N SER A 113 11.04 10.00 11.37
CA SER A 113 9.88 10.34 12.18
C SER A 113 8.64 9.64 11.64
N TYR A 114 7.62 9.53 12.48
CA TYR A 114 6.32 9.00 12.07
C TYR A 114 5.72 9.81 10.93
N GLU A 115 5.84 11.13 11.01
CA GLU A 115 5.29 12.03 9.98
C GLU A 115 5.98 11.85 8.63
N GLU A 116 7.30 11.69 8.62
CA GLU A 116 8.06 11.39 7.42
C GLU A 116 7.61 10.05 6.81
N ASP A 117 7.44 9.04 7.66
CA ASP A 117 7.00 7.70 7.23
C ASP A 117 5.59 7.75 6.63
N ARG A 118 4.68 8.49 7.25
CA ARG A 118 3.33 8.69 6.75
C ARG A 118 3.31 9.46 5.44
N GLU A 119 4.12 10.52 5.36
CA GLU A 119 4.20 11.36 4.17
C GLU A 119 4.76 10.61 2.96
N LEU A 120 5.67 9.67 3.16
CA LEU A 120 6.15 8.79 2.10
C LEU A 120 4.98 8.11 1.40
N TRP A 121 4.11 7.45 2.15
CA TRP A 121 2.98 6.70 1.59
C TRP A 121 1.94 7.62 0.97
N ARG A 122 1.75 8.79 1.54
CA ARG A 122 0.87 9.80 0.97
C ARG A 122 1.35 10.24 -0.41
N LYS A 123 2.63 10.49 -0.57
CA LYS A 123 3.24 10.85 -1.85
C LYS A 123 3.19 9.71 -2.86
N ILE A 124 3.47 8.49 -2.43
CA ILE A 124 3.37 7.30 -3.28
C ILE A 124 1.96 7.18 -3.83
N TYR A 125 0.95 7.32 -2.99
CA TYR A 125 -0.43 7.19 -3.42
C TYR A 125 -0.85 8.31 -4.37
N LYS A 126 -0.42 9.52 -4.14
CA LYS A 126 -0.73 10.62 -5.04
C LYS A 126 -0.13 10.45 -6.43
N ARG A 127 1.10 9.97 -6.54
CA ARG A 127 1.81 9.90 -7.83
C ARG A 127 1.71 8.57 -8.53
N ILE A 128 1.79 7.48 -7.80
CA ILE A 128 1.86 6.14 -8.38
C ILE A 128 0.48 5.49 -8.45
N VAL A 129 -0.24 5.47 -7.33
CA VAL A 129 -1.54 4.80 -7.26
C VAL A 129 -2.59 5.54 -8.10
N PHE A 130 -2.57 6.87 -8.08
CA PHE A 130 -3.54 7.70 -8.77
C PHE A 130 -3.60 7.42 -10.29
N ASN A 131 -2.44 7.13 -10.90
CA ASN A 131 -2.32 6.91 -12.35
C ASN A 131 -2.06 5.44 -12.70
N ASN A 132 -2.34 4.51 -11.80
CA ASN A 132 -2.03 3.09 -12.03
C ASN A 132 -3.25 2.34 -12.56
N GLU A 133 -3.28 2.12 -13.88
CA GLU A 133 -4.38 1.40 -14.55
C GLU A 133 -4.47 -0.07 -14.12
N LYS A 134 -3.34 -0.71 -13.86
CA LYS A 134 -3.31 -2.09 -13.39
C LYS A 134 -3.95 -2.23 -12.01
N LEU A 135 -3.73 -1.24 -11.14
CA LEU A 135 -4.38 -1.21 -9.83
C LEU A 135 -5.89 -1.01 -10.00
N ASP A 136 -6.31 -0.13 -10.90
CA ASP A 136 -7.72 0.09 -11.16
C ASP A 136 -8.41 -1.19 -11.60
N ALA A 137 -7.78 -1.97 -12.48
CA ALA A 137 -8.33 -3.23 -12.94
C ALA A 137 -8.48 -4.25 -11.80
N VAL A 138 -7.49 -4.35 -10.91
CA VAL A 138 -7.53 -5.24 -9.76
C VAL A 138 -8.63 -4.82 -8.78
N LEU A 139 -8.75 -3.52 -8.52
CA LEU A 139 -9.75 -2.99 -7.60
C LEU A 139 -11.17 -3.14 -8.13
N GLU A 140 -11.39 -2.99 -9.43
CA GLU A 140 -12.70 -3.20 -10.05
C GLU A 140 -13.20 -4.62 -9.84
N ASP A 141 -12.30 -5.60 -9.94
CA ASP A 141 -12.63 -7.00 -9.71
C ASP A 141 -13.01 -7.28 -8.24
N ARG A 142 -12.51 -6.48 -7.30
CA ARG A 142 -12.70 -6.71 -5.86
C ARG A 142 -13.82 -5.88 -5.25
N VAL A 143 -13.91 -4.61 -5.63
CA VAL A 143 -14.72 -3.63 -4.91
C VAL A 143 -15.74 -2.93 -5.80
N PHE A 144 -15.67 -3.08 -7.09
CA PHE A 144 -16.55 -2.44 -8.08
C PHE A 144 -16.69 -0.94 -7.81
N ILE A 145 -15.58 -0.20 -7.86
CA ILE A 145 -15.56 1.24 -7.69
C ILE A 145 -14.87 1.88 -8.87
N GLY A 146 -15.49 2.94 -9.41
CA GLY A 146 -14.90 3.69 -10.50
C GLY A 146 -13.67 4.49 -10.07
N THR A 147 -12.85 4.84 -11.04
CA THR A 147 -11.64 5.65 -10.88
C THR A 147 -11.91 6.95 -10.10
N MET A 148 -13.09 7.51 -10.27
CA MET A 148 -13.52 8.75 -9.60
C MET A 148 -13.48 8.62 -8.07
N THR A 149 -13.97 7.50 -7.53
CA THR A 149 -14.01 7.27 -6.07
C THR A 149 -12.60 7.15 -5.51
N LYS A 150 -11.71 6.46 -6.22
CA LYS A 150 -10.30 6.38 -5.83
C LYS A 150 -9.65 7.78 -5.76
N ARG A 151 -9.92 8.62 -6.74
CA ARG A 151 -9.42 9.99 -6.78
C ARG A 151 -9.94 10.83 -5.63
N LEU A 152 -11.23 10.70 -5.31
CA LEU A 152 -11.84 11.42 -4.18
C LEU A 152 -11.20 11.02 -2.86
N LEU A 153 -10.94 9.74 -2.64
CA LEU A 153 -10.29 9.26 -1.43
C LEU A 153 -8.89 9.84 -1.26
N ILE A 154 -8.12 9.89 -2.33
CA ILE A 154 -6.76 10.43 -2.30
C ILE A 154 -6.78 11.92 -1.98
N LEU A 155 -7.75 12.67 -2.54
CA LEU A 155 -7.88 14.10 -2.28
C LEU A 155 -8.33 14.41 -0.85
N LEU A 156 -9.18 13.56 -0.27
CA LEU A 156 -9.66 13.72 1.10
C LEU A 156 -8.61 13.32 2.15
N TYR A 157 -7.59 12.63 1.73
CA TYR A 157 -6.50 12.19 2.56
C TYR A 157 -5.38 13.23 2.59
#